data_3735ff3129dec9a0990b33c58ad98d49
#
_entry.id   3735ff3129dec9a0990b33c58ad98d49
#
_cell.length_a   1.000
_cell.length_b   1.000
_cell.length_c   1.000
_cell.angle_alpha   90.00
_cell.angle_beta   90.00
_cell.angle_gamma   90.00
#
_symmetry.space_group_name_H-M   'P 1'
#
loop_
_entity.id
_entity.type
_entity.pdbx_description
1 polymer ?
#
loop_
_entity_poly.entity_id
_entity_poly.type
_entity_poly.pdbx_seq_one_letter_code
_entity_poly.pdbx_strand_id
1 'polypeptide(L)'
;MTYLNKVSVLQLKDVNANNKKYPYLIVFSIAVILRLIPEIVALPYPIGYDVINYYLPFLVNFDNHWTSSSTQFPLYILLLHAITSISHIDPRIVITASVVFISGLFSVVIYSIARNIFHLNYFQGIFLSVFVIVQVSLLRTSWDLHKDIFALTITLFCLSYLSRIANVSIKNMLTILPLSIICVLSDRMIGFLLISVLIVYSLIKRERIIAILATITSIIFAIGLFNSIDIMTSNTMLVSTANDALQQSYNSLNLGVLFLVMCGILLPTGVIGFMKSKNVTLKIPLIISLVGSFTWLIYPNTSALLPDRWIIIFSIFLSIFSGYGFVMLIESKRIAISHRKLNNYLVIVIPFLFLGSVFATSPNGSYLNFYGLFHEYVHYYDPMTMQYNSISIPESESLVSLVDWMNNNTPSGSVIVGNKHLRGWMELGLINRTFLYSDNITEMVGSNKYSEFYLLESDSLTDNLQNYTSNLSYNNTNFSLFHLKRTGLK
;
A
#
# COMPACT_ATOMS: atom_id res chain seq x y z
N MET A 1 57.04 11.23 -12.88
CA MET A 1 56.29 10.09 -12.26
C MET A 1 55.93 10.37 -10.79
N THR A 2 55.56 11.60 -10.40
CA THR A 2 55.38 11.98 -8.97
C THR A 2 54.24 12.97 -8.73
N TYR A 3 53.27 13.09 -9.66
CA TYR A 3 52.12 14.00 -9.50
C TYR A 3 50.73 13.34 -9.50
N LEU A 4 50.63 12.01 -9.61
CA LEU A 4 49.38 11.28 -9.67
C LEU A 4 48.93 10.65 -8.34
N ASN A 5 49.67 10.83 -7.25
CA ASN A 5 49.38 10.24 -5.94
C ASN A 5 48.73 11.18 -4.94
N LYS A 6 48.24 12.35 -5.33
CA LYS A 6 47.59 13.33 -4.42
C LYS A 6 46.10 13.57 -4.65
N VAL A 7 45.46 12.80 -5.53
CA VAL A 7 44.00 12.79 -5.66
C VAL A 7 43.39 11.57 -4.94
N SER A 8 44.17 10.88 -4.14
CA SER A 8 43.65 9.93 -3.19
C SER A 8 43.14 10.69 -1.98
N VAL A 9 41.86 10.51 -1.73
CA VAL A 9 41.28 10.69 -0.40
C VAL A 9 40.99 12.16 -0.05
N LEU A 10 39.96 12.72 -0.64
CA LEU A 10 38.99 13.43 0.16
C LEU A 10 38.26 12.37 1.04
N GLN A 11 39.00 11.80 1.97
CA GLN A 11 38.45 11.50 3.28
C GLN A 11 37.99 12.86 3.81
N LEU A 12 36.74 13.19 3.55
CA LEU A 12 36.02 14.14 4.37
C LEU A 12 36.14 13.56 5.79
N LYS A 13 37.19 14.05 6.51
CA LYS A 13 37.33 13.84 7.95
C LYS A 13 35.95 13.99 8.53
N ASP A 14 35.53 13.01 9.31
CA ASP A 14 34.30 13.00 10.07
C ASP A 14 33.98 14.40 10.56
N VAL A 15 33.03 15.03 9.89
CA VAL A 15 32.46 16.28 10.33
C VAL A 15 31.87 16.01 11.70
N ASN A 16 32.35 16.73 12.67
CA ASN A 16 32.09 16.71 14.11
C ASN A 16 30.84 15.89 14.55
N ALA A 17 30.96 15.12 15.61
CA ALA A 17 29.93 14.24 16.16
C ALA A 17 28.54 14.89 16.37
N ASN A 18 28.46 16.22 16.45
CA ASN A 18 27.21 16.97 16.52
C ASN A 18 26.43 17.00 15.21
N ASN A 19 27.04 16.70 14.06
CA ASN A 19 26.37 16.71 12.75
C ASN A 19 25.73 15.37 12.36
N LYS A 20 25.74 14.35 13.23
CA LYS A 20 25.20 13.01 12.90
C LYS A 20 23.67 12.96 12.74
N LYS A 21 22.95 13.96 13.25
CA LYS A 21 21.46 13.99 13.21
C LYS A 21 20.89 14.59 11.93
N TYR A 22 21.61 15.49 11.28
CA TYR A 22 21.10 16.19 10.08
C TYR A 22 20.68 15.27 8.93
N PRO A 23 21.38 14.19 8.59
CA PRO A 23 20.97 13.31 7.51
C PRO A 23 19.64 12.64 7.72
N TYR A 24 19.36 12.22 8.96
CA TYR A 24 18.08 11.63 9.32
C TYR A 24 16.94 12.63 9.09
N LEU A 25 17.17 13.89 9.46
CA LEU A 25 16.20 14.97 9.24
C LEU A 25 16.02 15.24 7.74
N ILE A 26 17.10 15.26 6.95
CA ILE A 26 17.04 15.47 5.50
C ILE A 26 16.18 14.40 4.83
N VAL A 27 16.48 13.12 5.06
CA VAL A 27 15.73 12.02 4.42
C VAL A 27 14.30 11.97 4.89
N PHE A 28 14.03 12.25 6.18
CA PHE A 28 12.70 12.39 6.73
C PHE A 28 11.92 13.49 5.99
N SER A 29 12.49 14.69 5.89
CA SER A 29 11.83 15.85 5.26
C SER A 29 11.56 15.61 3.78
N ILE A 30 12.51 15.01 3.03
CA ILE A 30 12.29 14.67 1.62
C ILE A 30 11.10 13.72 1.47
N ALA A 31 11.02 12.67 2.28
CA ALA A 31 9.92 11.72 2.23
C ALA A 31 8.58 12.37 2.60
N VAL A 32 8.56 13.19 3.65
CA VAL A 32 7.38 13.97 4.07
C VAL A 32 6.90 14.88 2.94
N ILE A 33 7.79 15.66 2.32
CA ILE A 33 7.44 16.56 1.22
C ILE A 33 6.88 15.78 0.04
N LEU A 34 7.55 14.70 -0.40
CA LEU A 34 7.10 13.87 -1.52
C LEU A 34 5.71 13.28 -1.27
N ARG A 35 5.45 12.81 -0.05
CA ARG A 35 4.16 12.21 0.29
C ARG A 35 3.06 13.24 0.54
N LEU A 36 3.42 14.45 0.93
CA LEU A 36 2.47 15.53 1.19
C LEU A 36 1.94 16.17 -0.11
N ILE A 37 2.71 16.18 -1.19
CA ILE A 37 2.31 16.78 -2.47
C ILE A 37 0.95 16.25 -2.96
N PRO A 38 0.72 14.93 -3.13
CA PRO A 38 -0.57 14.43 -3.60
C PRO A 38 -1.71 14.78 -2.65
N GLU A 39 -1.49 14.81 -1.34
CA GLU A 39 -2.51 15.19 -0.35
C GLU A 39 -2.94 16.66 -0.51
N ILE A 40 -1.97 17.57 -0.71
CA ILE A 40 -2.27 18.99 -0.92
C ILE A 40 -3.04 19.21 -2.22
N VAL A 41 -2.62 18.52 -3.28
CA VAL A 41 -3.26 18.69 -4.60
C VAL A 41 -4.68 18.14 -4.60
N ALA A 42 -4.96 17.08 -3.85
CA ALA A 42 -6.28 16.47 -3.76
C ALA A 42 -7.26 17.19 -2.81
N LEU A 43 -6.80 18.13 -1.99
CA LEU A 43 -7.69 18.84 -1.05
C LEU A 43 -8.92 19.43 -1.76
N PRO A 44 -10.11 19.32 -1.14
CA PRO A 44 -10.41 18.78 0.20
C PRO A 44 -10.67 17.27 0.24
N TYR A 45 -10.46 16.55 -0.84
CA TYR A 45 -10.84 15.14 -0.96
C TYR A 45 -9.73 14.22 -0.46
N PRO A 46 -10.06 13.14 0.27
CA PRO A 46 -9.08 12.14 0.68
C PRO A 46 -8.63 11.29 -0.50
N ILE A 47 -7.40 10.78 -0.44
CA ILE A 47 -6.81 9.92 -1.46
C ILE A 47 -6.78 8.48 -0.97
N GLY A 48 -7.02 7.54 -1.88
CA GLY A 48 -6.86 6.11 -1.65
C GLY A 48 -8.17 5.39 -1.38
N TYR A 49 -8.32 4.21 -1.99
CA TYR A 49 -9.51 3.37 -1.85
C TYR A 49 -9.73 2.93 -0.40
N ASP A 50 -8.69 2.40 0.27
CA ASP A 50 -8.80 1.96 1.66
C ASP A 50 -9.06 3.11 2.63
N VAL A 51 -8.57 4.32 2.30
CA VAL A 51 -8.82 5.52 3.12
C VAL A 51 -10.30 5.85 3.16
N ILE A 52 -10.95 5.86 2.00
CA ILE A 52 -12.35 6.26 1.86
C ILE A 52 -13.29 5.13 2.26
N ASN A 53 -12.98 3.88 1.90
CA ASN A 53 -13.90 2.75 2.11
C ASN A 53 -13.73 2.04 3.46
N TYR A 54 -12.57 2.22 4.13
CA TYR A 54 -12.31 1.52 5.40
C TYR A 54 -11.87 2.45 6.53
N TYR A 55 -10.85 3.31 6.33
CA TYR A 55 -10.28 4.07 7.45
C TYR A 55 -11.19 5.20 7.91
N LEU A 56 -11.68 6.04 7.00
CA LEU A 56 -12.55 7.16 7.34
C LEU A 56 -13.89 6.71 7.91
N PRO A 57 -14.66 5.79 7.28
CA PRO A 57 -15.91 5.30 7.85
C PRO A 57 -15.72 4.69 9.24
N PHE A 58 -14.62 3.94 9.46
CA PHE A 58 -14.30 3.37 10.75
C PHE A 58 -14.05 4.45 11.82
N LEU A 59 -13.32 5.51 11.48
CA LEU A 59 -13.00 6.57 12.44
C LEU A 59 -14.20 7.48 12.74
N VAL A 60 -15.08 7.69 11.75
CA VAL A 60 -16.28 8.53 11.92
C VAL A 60 -17.38 7.79 12.67
N ASN A 61 -17.56 6.49 12.38
CA ASN A 61 -18.65 5.66 12.92
C ASN A 61 -18.10 4.42 13.66
N PHE A 62 -17.19 4.62 14.59
CA PHE A 62 -16.46 3.56 15.28
C PHE A 62 -17.36 2.45 15.84
N ASP A 63 -18.42 2.82 16.56
CA ASP A 63 -19.31 1.87 17.22
C ASP A 63 -20.04 0.94 16.23
N ASN A 64 -20.38 1.45 15.05
CA ASN A 64 -21.08 0.70 14.01
C ASN A 64 -20.13 -0.21 13.21
N HIS A 65 -18.86 0.17 13.08
CA HIS A 65 -17.89 -0.55 12.26
C HIS A 65 -17.02 -1.52 13.05
N TRP A 66 -16.98 -1.41 14.39
CA TRP A 66 -16.16 -2.28 15.24
C TRP A 66 -16.46 -3.76 15.06
N THR A 67 -17.73 -4.11 14.80
CA THR A 67 -18.19 -5.48 14.59
C THR A 67 -18.07 -5.99 13.16
N SER A 68 -17.65 -5.13 12.23
CA SER A 68 -17.53 -5.50 10.81
C SER A 68 -16.22 -6.24 10.51
N SER A 69 -16.21 -6.99 9.41
CA SER A 69 -15.04 -7.76 8.94
C SER A 69 -13.78 -6.91 8.63
N SER A 70 -13.94 -5.58 8.56
CA SER A 70 -12.82 -4.63 8.40
C SER A 70 -11.89 -4.54 9.61
N THR A 71 -12.27 -5.15 10.75
CA THR A 71 -11.49 -5.11 12.00
C THR A 71 -10.38 -6.17 12.10
N GLN A 72 -10.09 -6.89 11.02
CA GLN A 72 -8.95 -7.81 11.01
C GLN A 72 -7.64 -7.03 11.18
N PHE A 73 -6.87 -7.40 12.24
CA PHE A 73 -5.61 -6.71 12.55
C PHE A 73 -5.77 -5.18 12.71
N PRO A 74 -6.55 -4.74 13.70
CA PRO A 74 -7.05 -3.38 13.76
C PRO A 74 -6.11 -2.37 14.42
N LEU A 75 -4.91 -2.77 14.88
CA LEU A 75 -4.11 -1.94 15.78
C LEU A 75 -3.77 -0.57 15.17
N TYR A 76 -3.43 -0.51 13.90
CA TYR A 76 -3.16 0.78 13.23
C TYR A 76 -4.39 1.70 13.27
N ILE A 77 -5.57 1.17 12.94
CA ILE A 77 -6.81 1.95 12.93
C ILE A 77 -7.20 2.36 14.35
N LEU A 78 -7.02 1.48 15.35
CA LEU A 78 -7.25 1.80 16.76
C LEU A 78 -6.35 2.93 17.26
N LEU A 79 -5.08 2.95 16.84
CA LEU A 79 -4.17 4.05 17.14
C LEU A 79 -4.68 5.37 16.55
N LEU A 80 -5.13 5.36 15.29
CA LEU A 80 -5.72 6.54 14.66
C LEU A 80 -7.00 6.98 15.38
N HIS A 81 -7.87 6.04 15.75
CA HIS A 81 -9.09 6.33 16.51
C HIS A 81 -8.76 6.95 17.88
N ALA A 82 -7.80 6.39 18.59
CA ALA A 82 -7.37 6.95 19.88
C ALA A 82 -6.83 8.39 19.72
N ILE A 83 -6.03 8.66 18.68
CA ILE A 83 -5.54 10.01 18.39
C ILE A 83 -6.71 10.95 18.09
N THR A 84 -7.63 10.55 17.22
CA THR A 84 -8.80 11.35 16.83
C THR A 84 -9.69 11.66 18.05
N SER A 85 -9.98 10.65 18.88
CA SER A 85 -10.83 10.79 20.06
C SER A 85 -10.23 11.68 21.15
N ILE A 86 -8.90 11.63 21.35
CA ILE A 86 -8.21 12.44 22.35
C ILE A 86 -7.99 13.85 21.86
N SER A 87 -7.61 14.03 20.59
CA SER A 87 -7.25 15.34 20.04
C SER A 87 -8.45 16.13 19.52
N HIS A 88 -9.59 15.45 19.24
CA HIS A 88 -10.75 16.01 18.54
C HIS A 88 -10.43 16.63 17.17
N ILE A 89 -9.33 16.20 16.55
CA ILE A 89 -8.94 16.62 15.19
C ILE A 89 -9.76 15.83 14.18
N ASP A 90 -10.10 16.47 13.06
CA ASP A 90 -10.78 15.81 11.94
C ASP A 90 -10.07 14.50 11.55
N PRO A 91 -10.79 13.37 11.47
CA PRO A 91 -10.23 12.08 11.09
C PRO A 91 -9.41 12.10 9.80
N ARG A 92 -9.81 12.92 8.82
CA ARG A 92 -9.08 13.08 7.54
C ARG A 92 -7.68 13.61 7.76
N ILE A 93 -7.56 14.65 8.59
CA ILE A 93 -6.26 15.25 8.93
C ILE A 93 -5.38 14.24 9.67
N VAL A 94 -5.96 13.47 10.60
CA VAL A 94 -5.23 12.46 11.37
C VAL A 94 -4.69 11.36 10.45
N ILE A 95 -5.49 10.84 9.51
CA ILE A 95 -5.06 9.83 8.54
C ILE A 95 -3.93 10.37 7.66
N THR A 96 -4.13 11.54 7.06
CA THR A 96 -3.14 12.18 6.19
C THR A 96 -1.83 12.45 6.93
N ALA A 97 -1.90 13.06 8.11
CA ALA A 97 -0.71 13.34 8.92
C ALA A 97 0.03 12.06 9.32
N SER A 98 -0.71 10.99 9.65
CA SER A 98 -0.11 9.71 10.05
C SER A 98 0.68 9.08 8.91
N VAL A 99 0.13 8.98 7.71
CA VAL A 99 0.82 8.33 6.58
C VAL A 99 2.01 9.15 6.09
N VAL A 100 1.91 10.47 6.10
CA VAL A 100 3.01 11.38 5.78
C VAL A 100 4.16 11.20 6.79
N PHE A 101 3.83 11.14 8.08
CA PHE A 101 4.81 10.89 9.14
C PHE A 101 5.45 9.51 9.04
N ILE A 102 4.66 8.45 8.79
CA ILE A 102 5.15 7.08 8.61
C ILE A 102 6.09 7.00 7.40
N SER A 103 5.79 7.68 6.30
CA SER A 103 6.66 7.76 5.12
C SER A 103 8.01 8.39 5.46
N GLY A 104 8.01 9.44 6.28
CA GLY A 104 9.23 10.04 6.84
C GLY A 104 10.03 9.04 7.68
N LEU A 105 9.38 8.32 8.60
CA LEU A 105 10.02 7.29 9.42
C LEU A 105 10.57 6.13 8.59
N PHE A 106 9.84 5.69 7.56
CA PHE A 106 10.30 4.67 6.63
C PHE A 106 11.62 5.08 5.98
N SER A 107 11.72 6.31 5.48
CA SER A 107 12.94 6.87 4.90
C SER A 107 14.11 6.87 5.89
N VAL A 108 13.86 7.25 7.14
CA VAL A 108 14.85 7.21 8.23
C VAL A 108 15.36 5.79 8.48
N VAL A 109 14.48 4.80 8.46
CA VAL A 109 14.87 3.39 8.65
C VAL A 109 15.72 2.91 7.47
N ILE A 110 15.37 3.25 6.23
CA ILE A 110 16.19 2.93 5.04
C ILE A 110 17.57 3.58 5.14
N TYR A 111 17.66 4.84 5.54
CA TYR A 111 18.93 5.51 5.77
C TYR A 111 19.76 4.79 6.86
N SER A 112 19.10 4.36 7.94
CA SER A 112 19.74 3.58 9.00
C SER A 112 20.28 2.24 8.47
N ILE A 113 19.54 1.55 7.60
CA ILE A 113 20.00 0.33 6.91
C ILE A 113 21.23 0.63 6.03
N ALA A 114 21.17 1.69 5.25
CA ALA A 114 22.29 2.13 4.41
C ALA A 114 23.57 2.34 5.20
N ARG A 115 23.47 3.02 6.33
CA ARG A 115 24.62 3.37 7.18
C ARG A 115 25.15 2.19 7.98
N ASN A 116 24.27 1.41 8.57
CA ASN A 116 24.66 0.42 9.58
C ASN A 116 24.80 -1.00 9.03
N ILE A 117 24.13 -1.32 7.93
CA ILE A 117 24.15 -2.65 7.33
C ILE A 117 25.06 -2.67 6.11
N PHE A 118 24.89 -1.69 5.22
CA PHE A 118 25.67 -1.60 3.99
C PHE A 118 26.94 -0.77 4.15
N HIS A 119 27.15 -0.11 5.30
CA HIS A 119 28.30 0.72 5.61
C HIS A 119 28.57 1.83 4.57
N LEU A 120 27.50 2.34 3.95
CA LEU A 120 27.58 3.41 2.97
C LEU A 120 27.97 4.73 3.63
N ASN A 121 28.63 5.62 2.88
CA ASN A 121 28.91 6.96 3.36
C ASN A 121 27.61 7.81 3.45
N TYR A 122 27.72 9.02 3.97
CA TYR A 122 26.61 9.94 4.19
C TYR A 122 25.76 10.17 2.92
N PHE A 123 26.38 10.57 1.83
CA PHE A 123 25.68 10.88 0.58
C PHE A 123 25.05 9.64 -0.08
N GLN A 124 25.76 8.53 -0.04
CA GLN A 124 25.27 7.25 -0.54
C GLN A 124 24.07 6.75 0.27
N GLY A 125 24.07 6.98 1.59
CA GLY A 125 22.96 6.65 2.46
C GLY A 125 21.71 7.49 2.15
N ILE A 126 21.87 8.81 1.93
CA ILE A 126 20.78 9.68 1.48
C ILE A 126 20.28 9.22 0.11
N PHE A 127 21.20 8.98 -0.83
CA PHE A 127 20.85 8.49 -2.16
C PHE A 127 20.02 7.20 -2.10
N LEU A 128 20.47 6.18 -1.33
CA LEU A 128 19.73 4.93 -1.17
C LEU A 128 18.33 5.18 -0.60
N SER A 129 18.23 6.04 0.40
CA SER A 129 16.95 6.36 1.01
C SER A 129 15.99 7.02 0.01
N VAL A 130 16.45 8.04 -0.70
CA VAL A 130 15.67 8.73 -1.74
C VAL A 130 15.32 7.77 -2.87
N PHE A 131 16.27 6.94 -3.31
CA PHE A 131 16.04 5.93 -4.35
C PHE A 131 14.87 5.00 -4.01
N VAL A 132 14.78 4.56 -2.76
CA VAL A 132 13.70 3.65 -2.31
C VAL A 132 12.36 4.38 -2.20
N ILE A 133 12.33 5.60 -1.64
CA ILE A 133 11.06 6.31 -1.39
C ILE A 133 10.37 6.80 -2.67
N VAL A 134 11.10 6.97 -3.77
CA VAL A 134 10.50 7.35 -5.07
C VAL A 134 10.04 6.15 -5.91
N GLN A 135 10.22 4.92 -5.42
CA GLN A 135 9.74 3.74 -6.16
C GLN A 135 8.22 3.67 -6.17
N VAL A 136 7.66 3.30 -7.31
CA VAL A 136 6.22 3.18 -7.53
C VAL A 136 5.56 2.27 -6.50
N SER A 137 6.19 1.14 -6.18
CA SER A 137 5.70 0.19 -5.18
C SER A 137 5.52 0.81 -3.80
N LEU A 138 6.48 1.64 -3.34
CA LEU A 138 6.37 2.30 -2.05
C LEU A 138 5.36 3.45 -2.08
N LEU A 139 5.36 4.24 -3.15
CA LEU A 139 4.39 5.31 -3.32
C LEU A 139 2.96 4.74 -3.33
N ARG A 140 2.74 3.66 -4.09
CA ARG A 140 1.46 2.93 -4.10
C ARG A 140 1.05 2.47 -2.70
N THR A 141 1.97 1.85 -1.96
CA THR A 141 1.70 1.39 -0.59
C THR A 141 1.34 2.55 0.33
N SER A 142 2.01 3.69 0.20
CA SER A 142 1.73 4.87 1.00
C SER A 142 0.40 5.56 0.68
N TRP A 143 -0.16 5.34 -0.50
CA TRP A 143 -1.41 5.97 -0.93
C TRP A 143 -2.64 5.29 -0.35
N ASP A 144 -2.61 3.98 -0.28
CA ASP A 144 -3.77 3.16 -0.07
C ASP A 144 -3.59 2.16 1.08
N LEU A 145 -2.43 1.54 1.14
CA LEU A 145 -2.11 0.48 2.08
C LEU A 145 -1.40 1.01 3.33
N HIS A 146 -2.04 1.94 4.06
CA HIS A 146 -1.42 2.61 5.21
C HIS A 146 -1.00 1.65 6.32
N LYS A 147 -1.77 0.57 6.55
CA LYS A 147 -1.41 -0.50 7.51
C LYS A 147 -0.12 -1.20 7.10
N ASP A 148 0.00 -1.48 5.80
CA ASP A 148 1.14 -2.20 5.25
C ASP A 148 2.43 -1.38 5.39
N ILE A 149 2.42 -0.09 5.02
CA ILE A 149 3.61 0.78 5.18
C ILE A 149 3.98 0.99 6.65
N PHE A 150 2.99 1.07 7.56
CA PHE A 150 3.22 1.15 8.99
C PHE A 150 3.91 -0.12 9.50
N ALA A 151 3.32 -1.28 9.24
CA ALA A 151 3.87 -2.58 9.65
C ALA A 151 5.24 -2.85 9.00
N LEU A 152 5.43 -2.47 7.71
CA LEU A 152 6.70 -2.61 6.99
C LEU A 152 7.80 -1.73 7.57
N THR A 153 7.48 -0.50 7.98
CA THR A 153 8.41 0.40 8.68
C THR A 153 8.93 -0.24 9.96
N ILE A 154 8.03 -0.81 10.76
CA ILE A 154 8.37 -1.52 11.99
C ILE A 154 9.22 -2.77 11.69
N THR A 155 8.83 -3.54 10.68
CA THR A 155 9.59 -4.73 10.24
C THR A 155 11.02 -4.38 9.87
N LEU A 156 11.21 -3.38 9.02
CA LEU A 156 12.55 -2.92 8.61
C LEU A 156 13.36 -2.39 9.79
N PHE A 157 12.71 -1.72 10.74
CA PHE A 157 13.37 -1.28 11.98
C PHE A 157 13.84 -2.49 12.80
N CYS A 158 12.98 -3.50 13.00
CA CYS A 158 13.35 -4.75 13.68
C CYS A 158 14.53 -5.44 12.99
N LEU A 159 14.51 -5.55 11.65
CA LEU A 159 15.59 -6.15 10.87
C LEU A 159 16.89 -5.35 10.95
N SER A 160 16.79 -4.02 10.89
CA SER A 160 17.95 -3.13 11.10
C SER A 160 18.54 -3.27 12.48
N TYR A 161 17.70 -3.43 13.50
CA TYR A 161 18.14 -3.64 14.87
C TYR A 161 18.80 -5.01 15.04
N LEU A 162 18.16 -6.10 14.60
CA LEU A 162 18.69 -7.46 14.65
C LEU A 162 20.05 -7.60 13.95
N SER A 163 20.23 -6.90 12.83
CA SER A 163 21.47 -6.98 12.06
C SER A 163 22.69 -6.37 12.75
N ARG A 164 22.49 -5.52 13.77
CA ARG A 164 23.56 -4.87 14.55
C ARG A 164 23.98 -5.68 15.77
N ILE A 165 23.16 -6.64 16.18
CA ILE A 165 23.38 -7.38 17.41
C ILE A 165 24.21 -8.61 17.09
N ALA A 166 25.38 -8.72 17.70
CA ALA A 166 26.22 -9.89 17.54
C ALA A 166 25.62 -11.11 18.27
N ASN A 167 25.12 -10.91 19.50
CA ASN A 167 24.48 -11.93 20.33
C ASN A 167 23.16 -11.36 20.88
N VAL A 168 22.07 -12.07 20.66
CA VAL A 168 20.76 -11.62 21.12
C VAL A 168 20.60 -11.89 22.61
N SER A 169 20.38 -10.84 23.38
CA SER A 169 20.11 -10.88 24.80
C SER A 169 18.65 -10.69 25.13
N ILE A 170 18.24 -10.99 26.36
CA ILE A 170 16.88 -10.73 26.85
C ILE A 170 16.51 -9.23 26.72
N LYS A 171 17.47 -8.32 26.94
CA LYS A 171 17.24 -6.88 26.74
C LYS A 171 16.86 -6.55 25.30
N ASN A 172 17.51 -7.19 24.34
CA ASN A 172 17.20 -7.02 22.91
C ASN A 172 15.82 -7.57 22.58
N MET A 173 15.44 -8.70 23.18
CA MET A 173 14.10 -9.28 23.05
C MET A 173 13.02 -8.32 23.56
N LEU A 174 13.23 -7.67 24.71
CA LEU A 174 12.30 -6.68 25.27
C LEU A 174 12.08 -5.46 24.33
N THR A 175 13.03 -5.18 23.45
CA THR A 175 12.85 -4.12 22.42
C THR A 175 12.12 -4.63 21.19
N ILE A 176 12.47 -5.84 20.71
CA ILE A 176 11.93 -6.38 19.46
C ILE A 176 10.51 -6.93 19.64
N LEU A 177 10.21 -7.54 20.79
CA LEU A 177 8.91 -8.19 21.04
C LEU A 177 7.72 -7.21 20.92
N PRO A 178 7.70 -6.05 21.60
CA PRO A 178 6.61 -5.09 21.43
C PRO A 178 6.44 -4.62 19.99
N LEU A 179 7.55 -4.36 19.30
CA LEU A 179 7.52 -3.94 17.89
C LEU A 179 6.96 -5.05 16.99
N SER A 180 7.35 -6.32 17.24
CA SER A 180 6.82 -7.46 16.49
C SER A 180 5.33 -7.64 16.75
N ILE A 181 4.86 -7.46 17.99
CA ILE A 181 3.45 -7.50 18.35
C ILE A 181 2.67 -6.39 17.62
N ILE A 182 3.18 -5.16 17.65
CA ILE A 182 2.57 -4.03 16.93
C ILE A 182 2.47 -4.35 15.44
N CYS A 183 3.54 -4.89 14.84
CA CYS A 183 3.53 -5.26 13.42
C CYS A 183 2.44 -6.30 13.09
N VAL A 184 2.42 -7.41 13.82
CA VAL A 184 1.48 -8.52 13.54
C VAL A 184 0.02 -8.19 13.86
N LEU A 185 -0.24 -7.23 14.76
CA LEU A 185 -1.58 -6.75 15.05
C LEU A 185 -2.04 -5.63 14.11
N SER A 186 -1.12 -5.05 13.32
CA SER A 186 -1.43 -3.97 12.39
C SER A 186 -1.72 -4.47 10.99
N ASP A 187 -0.97 -5.48 10.50
CA ASP A 187 -1.16 -6.02 9.17
C ASP A 187 -0.87 -7.51 9.10
N ARG A 188 -1.80 -8.25 8.46
CA ARG A 188 -1.73 -9.71 8.33
C ARG A 188 -0.54 -10.17 7.50
N MET A 189 -0.31 -9.51 6.36
CA MET A 189 0.66 -9.98 5.38
C MET A 189 2.09 -9.65 5.81
N ILE A 190 2.30 -8.43 6.26
CA ILE A 190 3.60 -7.99 6.80
C ILE A 190 3.90 -8.70 8.13
N GLY A 191 2.87 -8.96 8.96
CA GLY A 191 2.99 -9.77 10.17
C GLY A 191 3.47 -11.19 9.86
N PHE A 192 2.88 -11.84 8.86
CA PHE A 192 3.31 -13.16 8.39
C PHE A 192 4.75 -13.13 7.86
N LEU A 193 5.11 -12.10 7.08
CA LEU A 193 6.48 -11.91 6.59
C LEU A 193 7.47 -11.78 7.76
N LEU A 194 7.17 -10.94 8.76
CA LEU A 194 8.06 -10.76 9.92
C LEU A 194 8.26 -12.07 10.69
N ILE A 195 7.19 -12.81 10.98
CA ILE A 195 7.26 -14.11 11.66
C ILE A 195 8.14 -15.09 10.86
N SER A 196 7.89 -15.19 9.55
CA SER A 196 8.67 -16.07 8.67
C SER A 196 10.16 -15.71 8.68
N VAL A 197 10.46 -14.41 8.68
CA VAL A 197 11.85 -13.92 8.79
C VAL A 197 12.47 -14.30 10.14
N LEU A 198 11.74 -14.11 11.25
CA LEU A 198 12.23 -14.46 12.58
C LEU A 198 12.51 -15.97 12.71
N ILE A 199 11.63 -16.82 12.19
CA ILE A 199 11.80 -18.28 12.16
C ILE A 199 13.05 -18.64 11.36
N VAL A 200 13.14 -18.20 10.10
CA VAL A 200 14.28 -18.52 9.22
C VAL A 200 15.59 -17.99 9.80
N TYR A 201 15.58 -16.78 10.35
CA TYR A 201 16.76 -16.20 10.99
C TYR A 201 17.20 -17.00 12.24
N SER A 202 16.24 -17.43 13.08
CA SER A 202 16.53 -18.24 14.25
C SER A 202 17.18 -19.59 13.90
N LEU A 203 16.72 -20.22 12.81
CA LEU A 203 17.26 -21.47 12.29
C LEU A 203 18.71 -21.29 11.74
N ILE A 204 18.92 -20.24 10.94
CA ILE A 204 20.25 -19.96 10.35
C ILE A 204 21.28 -19.62 11.42
N LYS A 205 20.90 -18.77 12.39
CA LYS A 205 21.80 -18.32 13.46
C LYS A 205 21.83 -19.24 14.66
N ARG A 206 20.90 -20.20 14.77
CA ARG A 206 20.69 -21.09 15.91
C ARG A 206 20.47 -20.35 17.23
N GLU A 207 19.78 -19.21 17.15
CA GLU A 207 19.53 -18.30 18.28
C GLU A 207 18.22 -18.64 18.98
N ARG A 208 18.28 -19.26 20.18
CA ARG A 208 17.10 -19.70 20.94
C ARG A 208 16.17 -18.54 21.33
N ILE A 209 16.74 -17.38 21.68
CA ILE A 209 15.94 -16.21 22.08
C ILE A 209 15.07 -15.71 20.93
N ILE A 210 15.59 -15.75 19.69
CA ILE A 210 14.80 -15.37 18.51
C ILE A 210 13.74 -16.43 18.20
N ALA A 211 14.02 -17.70 18.43
CA ALA A 211 13.02 -18.75 18.29
C ALA A 211 11.86 -18.55 19.27
N ILE A 212 12.13 -18.21 20.53
CA ILE A 212 11.10 -17.86 21.52
C ILE A 212 10.30 -16.64 21.07
N LEU A 213 10.98 -15.59 20.61
CA LEU A 213 10.34 -14.39 20.06
C LEU A 213 9.41 -14.73 18.91
N ALA A 214 9.88 -15.52 17.94
CA ALA A 214 9.09 -15.97 16.79
C ALA A 214 7.85 -16.76 17.25
N THR A 215 8.01 -17.66 18.23
CA THR A 215 6.89 -18.46 18.78
C THR A 215 5.83 -17.58 19.43
N ILE A 216 6.22 -16.64 20.30
CA ILE A 216 5.29 -15.72 20.97
C ILE A 216 4.54 -14.89 19.92
N THR A 217 5.28 -14.32 18.97
CA THR A 217 4.70 -13.50 17.89
C THR A 217 3.74 -14.33 17.02
N SER A 218 4.08 -15.60 16.72
CA SER A 218 3.22 -16.52 15.97
C SER A 218 1.92 -16.86 16.70
N ILE A 219 1.99 -17.06 18.02
CA ILE A 219 0.79 -17.32 18.83
C ILE A 219 -0.16 -16.12 18.78
N ILE A 220 0.36 -14.89 18.97
CA ILE A 220 -0.44 -13.67 18.91
C ILE A 220 -1.07 -13.50 17.53
N PHE A 221 -0.30 -13.76 16.47
CA PHE A 221 -0.79 -13.73 15.10
C PHE A 221 -1.90 -14.75 14.85
N ALA A 222 -1.73 -15.99 15.34
CA ALA A 222 -2.73 -17.05 15.23
C ALA A 222 -4.04 -16.68 15.95
N ILE A 223 -3.97 -16.10 17.14
CA ILE A 223 -5.14 -15.59 17.85
C ILE A 223 -5.87 -14.52 17.01
N GLY A 224 -5.11 -13.59 16.39
CA GLY A 224 -5.68 -12.59 15.47
C GLY A 224 -6.37 -13.22 14.26
N LEU A 225 -5.79 -14.27 13.68
CA LEU A 225 -6.39 -15.01 12.56
C LEU A 225 -7.66 -15.77 12.97
N PHE A 226 -7.65 -16.47 14.11
CA PHE A 226 -8.84 -17.24 14.57
C PHE A 226 -10.03 -16.31 14.84
N ASN A 227 -9.82 -15.18 15.48
CA ASN A 227 -10.89 -14.20 15.69
C ASN A 227 -11.45 -13.64 14.36
N SER A 228 -10.68 -13.69 13.27
CA SER A 228 -11.14 -13.24 11.96
C SER A 228 -11.91 -14.30 11.16
N ILE A 229 -11.72 -15.59 11.47
CA ILE A 229 -12.39 -16.71 10.78
C ILE A 229 -13.87 -16.75 11.13
N ASP A 230 -14.25 -16.52 12.38
CA ASP A 230 -15.64 -16.51 12.81
C ASP A 230 -16.46 -15.40 12.14
N ILE A 231 -15.83 -14.26 11.83
CA ILE A 231 -16.44 -13.16 11.09
C ILE A 231 -16.59 -13.51 9.60
N MET A 232 -15.65 -14.26 9.01
CA MET A 232 -15.74 -14.72 7.62
C MET A 232 -16.85 -15.74 7.39
N THR A 233 -17.09 -16.67 8.34
CA THR A 233 -18.12 -17.70 8.20
C THR A 233 -19.55 -17.16 8.29
N SER A 234 -19.76 -16.04 8.99
CA SER A 234 -21.08 -15.39 9.08
C SER A 234 -21.46 -14.59 7.82
N ASN A 235 -20.49 -14.27 6.95
CA ASN A 235 -20.70 -13.49 5.73
C ASN A 235 -20.53 -14.31 4.44
N THR A 236 -20.88 -15.59 4.46
CA THR A 236 -20.68 -16.52 3.32
C THR A 236 -21.39 -16.13 2.03
N MET A 237 -22.43 -15.29 2.07
CA MET A 237 -23.07 -14.75 0.85
C MET A 237 -22.22 -13.71 0.11
N LEU A 238 -21.34 -12.97 0.83
CA LEU A 238 -20.46 -11.95 0.21
C LEU A 238 -19.20 -12.54 -0.41
N VAL A 239 -18.83 -13.78 -0.03
CA VAL A 239 -17.59 -14.41 -0.47
C VAL A 239 -17.72 -15.03 -1.86
N SER A 240 -18.91 -15.47 -2.28
CA SER A 240 -19.10 -16.14 -3.57
C SER A 240 -19.01 -15.17 -4.78
N THR A 241 -19.60 -13.99 -4.68
CA THR A 241 -19.60 -13.01 -5.78
C THR A 241 -18.28 -12.24 -5.89
N ALA A 242 -17.62 -11.97 -4.77
CA ALA A 242 -16.27 -11.39 -4.77
C ALA A 242 -15.22 -12.36 -5.33
N ASN A 243 -15.41 -13.67 -5.19
CA ASN A 243 -14.48 -14.67 -5.69
C ASN A 243 -14.44 -14.72 -7.23
N ASP A 244 -15.56 -14.59 -7.91
CA ASP A 244 -15.62 -14.70 -9.38
C ASP A 244 -14.96 -13.49 -10.06
N ALA A 245 -15.20 -12.29 -9.58
CA ALA A 245 -14.57 -11.08 -10.10
C ALA A 245 -13.05 -11.00 -9.76
N LEU A 246 -12.67 -11.41 -8.54
CA LEU A 246 -11.27 -11.53 -8.15
C LEU A 246 -10.56 -12.66 -8.91
N GLN A 247 -11.26 -13.73 -9.26
CA GLN A 247 -10.69 -14.88 -9.96
C GLN A 247 -10.27 -14.54 -11.41
N GLN A 248 -11.02 -13.68 -12.10
CA GLN A 248 -10.65 -13.19 -13.43
C GLN A 248 -9.42 -12.26 -13.39
N SER A 249 -9.21 -11.51 -12.30
CA SER A 249 -8.12 -10.54 -12.19
C SER A 249 -6.74 -11.13 -11.90
N TYR A 250 -6.67 -12.37 -11.39
CA TYR A 250 -5.41 -13.06 -11.07
C TYR A 250 -4.91 -13.95 -12.21
N ASN A 251 -5.09 -13.55 -13.45
CA ASN A 251 -4.52 -14.24 -14.59
C ASN A 251 -2.98 -14.19 -14.51
N SER A 252 -2.34 -15.30 -14.83
CA SER A 252 -0.88 -15.46 -14.84
C SER A 252 -0.16 -14.38 -15.66
N LEU A 253 -0.76 -13.98 -16.79
CA LEU A 253 -0.20 -12.94 -17.65
C LEU A 253 -0.20 -11.58 -16.96
N ASN A 254 -1.31 -11.22 -16.31
CA ASN A 254 -1.45 -9.93 -15.60
C ASN A 254 -0.43 -9.81 -14.46
N LEU A 255 -0.27 -10.88 -13.68
CA LEU A 255 0.72 -10.91 -12.60
C LEU A 255 2.16 -10.89 -13.13
N GLY A 256 2.41 -11.56 -14.27
CA GLY A 256 3.71 -11.50 -14.96
C GLY A 256 4.05 -10.08 -15.45
N VAL A 257 3.09 -9.39 -16.06
CA VAL A 257 3.25 -8.01 -16.51
C VAL A 257 3.46 -7.08 -15.31
N LEU A 258 2.66 -7.21 -14.25
CA LEU A 258 2.81 -6.45 -13.02
C LEU A 258 4.21 -6.64 -12.41
N PHE A 259 4.69 -7.89 -12.34
CA PHE A 259 6.04 -8.20 -11.85
C PHE A 259 7.12 -7.50 -12.70
N LEU A 260 7.01 -7.54 -14.02
CA LEU A 260 7.97 -6.90 -14.92
C LEU A 260 7.95 -5.36 -14.78
N VAL A 261 6.78 -4.78 -14.66
CA VAL A 261 6.64 -3.31 -14.51
C VAL A 261 7.21 -2.86 -13.16
N MET A 262 6.91 -3.57 -12.07
CA MET A 262 7.35 -3.20 -10.73
C MET A 262 8.82 -3.50 -10.47
N CYS A 263 9.32 -4.61 -11.00
CA CYS A 263 10.62 -5.16 -10.62
C CYS A 263 11.64 -5.14 -11.75
N GLY A 264 11.21 -5.18 -13.03
CA GLY A 264 12.10 -5.44 -14.17
C GLY A 264 13.32 -4.51 -14.24
N ILE A 265 13.10 -3.21 -14.07
CA ILE A 265 14.20 -2.23 -14.09
C ILE A 265 15.12 -2.31 -12.86
N LEU A 266 14.58 -2.80 -11.72
CA LEU A 266 15.34 -2.95 -10.48
C LEU A 266 16.17 -4.23 -10.43
N LEU A 267 15.79 -5.27 -11.21
CA LEU A 267 16.41 -6.59 -11.16
C LEU A 267 17.94 -6.57 -11.43
N PRO A 268 18.47 -5.94 -12.47
CA PRO A 268 19.91 -5.99 -12.76
C PRO A 268 20.77 -5.48 -11.60
N THR A 269 20.45 -4.32 -11.08
CA THR A 269 21.17 -3.72 -9.94
C THR A 269 20.82 -4.39 -8.64
N GLY A 270 19.59 -4.87 -8.49
CA GLY A 270 19.12 -5.64 -7.33
C GLY A 270 19.90 -6.95 -7.14
N VAL A 271 20.13 -7.68 -8.22
CA VAL A 271 20.95 -8.91 -8.20
C VAL A 271 22.39 -8.59 -7.79
N ILE A 272 22.98 -7.53 -8.34
CA ILE A 272 24.34 -7.11 -7.96
C ILE A 272 24.40 -6.74 -6.48
N GLY A 273 23.44 -5.96 -5.98
CA GLY A 273 23.36 -5.58 -4.58
C GLY A 273 23.15 -6.79 -3.67
N PHE A 274 22.30 -7.73 -4.06
CA PHE A 274 22.08 -8.97 -3.33
C PHE A 274 23.35 -9.81 -3.23
N MET A 275 24.08 -9.98 -4.33
CA MET A 275 25.34 -10.73 -4.35
C MET A 275 26.45 -10.08 -3.53
N LYS A 276 26.54 -8.74 -3.59
CA LYS A 276 27.56 -7.97 -2.84
C LYS A 276 27.25 -7.83 -1.36
N SER A 277 25.99 -7.87 -0.98
CA SER A 277 25.58 -7.81 0.44
C SER A 277 25.97 -9.08 1.17
N LYS A 278 26.60 -8.93 2.34
CA LYS A 278 26.89 -10.02 3.28
C LYS A 278 25.78 -10.21 4.32
N ASN A 279 24.82 -9.31 4.37
CA ASN A 279 23.79 -9.31 5.41
C ASN A 279 22.67 -10.30 5.10
N VAL A 280 22.59 -11.36 5.88
CA VAL A 280 21.58 -12.42 5.75
C VAL A 280 20.19 -11.90 6.18
N THR A 281 20.11 -11.02 7.17
CA THR A 281 18.86 -10.53 7.76
C THR A 281 17.96 -9.85 6.73
N LEU A 282 18.56 -9.06 5.80
CA LEU A 282 17.81 -8.42 4.72
C LEU A 282 17.55 -9.33 3.52
N LYS A 283 18.37 -10.37 3.33
CA LYS A 283 18.17 -11.34 2.22
C LYS A 283 16.94 -12.22 2.44
N ILE A 284 16.67 -12.58 3.71
CA ILE A 284 15.54 -13.46 4.04
C ILE A 284 14.20 -12.87 3.57
N PRO A 285 13.80 -11.64 3.95
CA PRO A 285 12.51 -11.10 3.50
C PRO A 285 12.43 -10.90 1.99
N LEU A 286 13.54 -10.59 1.31
CA LEU A 286 13.56 -10.55 -0.15
C LEU A 286 13.24 -11.90 -0.76
N ILE A 287 13.83 -12.99 -0.26
CA ILE A 287 13.58 -14.34 -0.76
C ILE A 287 12.15 -14.78 -0.47
N ILE A 288 11.65 -14.54 0.76
CA ILE A 288 10.27 -14.88 1.14
C ILE A 288 9.27 -14.15 0.26
N SER A 289 9.45 -12.84 0.07
CA SER A 289 8.56 -12.06 -0.78
C SER A 289 8.66 -12.43 -2.25
N LEU A 290 9.84 -12.84 -2.74
CA LEU A 290 9.99 -13.42 -4.09
C LEU A 290 9.16 -14.69 -4.24
N VAL A 291 9.27 -15.63 -3.29
CA VAL A 291 8.47 -16.86 -3.29
C VAL A 291 6.97 -16.53 -3.24
N GLY A 292 6.57 -15.58 -2.38
CA GLY A 292 5.19 -15.09 -2.31
C GLY A 292 4.69 -14.53 -3.65
N SER A 293 5.55 -13.79 -4.37
CA SER A 293 5.22 -13.18 -5.67
C SER A 293 4.95 -14.21 -6.77
N PHE A 294 5.42 -15.44 -6.62
CA PHE A 294 5.23 -16.53 -7.60
C PHE A 294 4.28 -17.64 -7.11
N THR A 295 3.53 -17.43 -6.03
CA THR A 295 2.54 -18.39 -5.51
C THR A 295 1.48 -18.75 -6.54
N TRP A 296 1.15 -17.84 -7.45
CA TRP A 296 0.22 -18.07 -8.56
C TRP A 296 0.68 -19.15 -9.56
N LEU A 297 1.98 -19.47 -9.63
CA LEU A 297 2.48 -20.59 -10.44
C LEU A 297 2.09 -21.95 -9.84
N ILE A 298 1.96 -22.02 -8.51
CA ILE A 298 1.63 -23.25 -7.77
C ILE A 298 0.12 -23.39 -7.62
N TYR A 299 -0.54 -22.27 -7.31
CA TYR A 299 -1.99 -22.17 -7.13
C TYR A 299 -2.55 -21.08 -8.06
N PRO A 300 -2.75 -21.40 -9.35
CA PRO A 300 -3.39 -20.47 -10.28
C PRO A 300 -4.81 -20.15 -9.80
N ASN A 301 -5.22 -18.92 -9.96
CA ASN A 301 -6.55 -18.40 -9.60
C ASN A 301 -6.86 -18.29 -8.08
N THR A 302 -5.90 -18.33 -7.19
CA THR A 302 -6.14 -18.10 -5.76
C THR A 302 -5.94 -16.62 -5.38
N SER A 303 -7.04 -15.92 -5.12
CA SER A 303 -7.03 -14.58 -4.51
C SER A 303 -6.55 -14.61 -3.05
N ALA A 304 -6.68 -15.75 -2.36
CA ALA A 304 -6.35 -15.90 -0.95
C ALA A 304 -4.89 -15.59 -0.58
N LEU A 305 -3.96 -15.80 -1.52
CA LEU A 305 -2.53 -15.60 -1.31
C LEU A 305 -2.04 -14.20 -1.70
N LEU A 306 -2.89 -13.35 -2.28
CA LEU A 306 -2.61 -11.97 -2.67
C LEU A 306 -1.25 -11.79 -3.39
N PRO A 307 -1.00 -12.48 -4.51
CA PRO A 307 0.30 -12.47 -5.19
C PRO A 307 0.71 -11.07 -5.67
N ASP A 308 -0.24 -10.23 -6.03
CA ASP A 308 -0.04 -8.82 -6.39
C ASP A 308 0.59 -8.02 -5.25
N ARG A 309 0.10 -8.20 -4.01
CA ARG A 309 0.69 -7.55 -2.83
C ARG A 309 2.09 -8.08 -2.53
N TRP A 310 2.34 -9.38 -2.72
CA TRP A 310 3.69 -9.93 -2.60
C TRP A 310 4.65 -9.34 -3.63
N ILE A 311 4.21 -9.09 -4.87
CA ILE A 311 5.00 -8.40 -5.90
C ILE A 311 5.39 -6.99 -5.43
N ILE A 312 4.46 -6.24 -4.85
CA ILE A 312 4.72 -4.91 -4.29
C ILE A 312 5.77 -4.99 -3.18
N ILE A 313 5.58 -5.89 -2.20
CA ILE A 313 6.51 -6.07 -1.09
C ILE A 313 7.89 -6.48 -1.58
N PHE A 314 7.96 -7.43 -2.52
CA PHE A 314 9.21 -7.85 -3.15
C PHE A 314 9.91 -6.69 -3.84
N SER A 315 9.18 -5.87 -4.59
CA SER A 315 9.72 -4.68 -5.26
C SER A 315 10.32 -3.68 -4.26
N ILE A 316 9.70 -3.50 -3.08
CA ILE A 316 10.24 -2.62 -2.02
C ILE A 316 11.57 -3.18 -1.49
N PHE A 317 11.65 -4.47 -1.15
CA PHE A 317 12.92 -5.08 -0.72
C PHE A 317 13.97 -5.09 -1.84
N LEU A 318 13.54 -5.39 -3.08
CA LEU A 318 14.41 -5.34 -4.25
C LEU A 318 14.99 -3.94 -4.47
N SER A 319 14.20 -2.88 -4.24
CA SER A 319 14.66 -1.50 -4.38
C SER A 319 15.79 -1.15 -3.41
N ILE A 320 15.77 -1.70 -2.19
CA ILE A 320 16.85 -1.54 -1.21
C ILE A 320 18.16 -2.15 -1.75
N PHE A 321 18.08 -3.37 -2.27
CA PHE A 321 19.27 -4.01 -2.89
C PHE A 321 19.67 -3.36 -4.21
N SER A 322 18.71 -2.90 -4.98
CA SER A 322 18.95 -2.21 -6.26
C SER A 322 19.71 -0.90 -6.05
N GLY A 323 19.28 -0.06 -5.10
CA GLY A 323 19.99 1.17 -4.74
C GLY A 323 21.39 0.90 -4.20
N TYR A 324 21.55 -0.15 -3.36
CA TYR A 324 22.87 -0.58 -2.91
C TYR A 324 23.76 -1.07 -4.06
N GLY A 325 23.24 -1.91 -4.95
CA GLY A 325 23.96 -2.41 -6.13
C GLY A 325 24.35 -1.29 -7.08
N PHE A 326 23.49 -0.28 -7.23
CA PHE A 326 23.80 0.91 -8.01
C PHE A 326 25.00 1.69 -7.43
N VAL A 327 25.03 1.90 -6.11
CA VAL A 327 26.18 2.53 -5.44
C VAL A 327 27.45 1.71 -5.66
N MET A 328 27.36 0.38 -5.52
CA MET A 328 28.50 -0.51 -5.74
C MET A 328 29.02 -0.49 -7.18
N LEU A 329 28.13 -0.33 -8.18
CA LEU A 329 28.52 -0.18 -9.58
C LEU A 329 29.30 1.12 -9.82
N ILE A 330 28.85 2.22 -9.25
CA ILE A 330 29.55 3.52 -9.37
C ILE A 330 30.94 3.46 -8.74
N GLU A 331 31.06 2.82 -7.58
CA GLU A 331 32.35 2.71 -6.86
C GLU A 331 33.32 1.72 -7.49
N SER A 332 32.82 0.74 -8.20
CA SER A 332 33.62 -0.34 -8.75
C SER A 332 34.42 0.11 -9.97
N LYS A 333 35.61 0.63 -9.71
CA LYS A 333 36.63 0.93 -10.76
C LYS A 333 37.03 -0.29 -11.60
N ARG A 334 36.58 -1.50 -11.25
CA ARG A 334 36.95 -2.80 -11.90
C ARG A 334 35.92 -3.30 -12.90
N ILE A 335 34.70 -2.75 -12.93
CA ILE A 335 33.78 -3.10 -13.99
C ILE A 335 34.17 -2.24 -15.18
N ALA A 336 34.93 -2.85 -16.09
CA ALA A 336 35.22 -2.34 -17.46
C ALA A 336 33.94 -2.34 -18.32
N ILE A 337 32.79 -2.01 -17.71
CA ILE A 337 31.63 -1.56 -18.44
C ILE A 337 32.09 -0.21 -18.99
N SER A 338 32.31 -0.16 -20.30
CA SER A 338 32.59 1.07 -21.00
C SER A 338 31.76 2.20 -20.37
N HIS A 339 32.38 3.32 -19.98
CA HIS A 339 31.67 4.47 -19.41
C HIS A 339 30.39 4.81 -20.17
N ARG A 340 30.34 4.49 -21.45
CA ARG A 340 29.20 4.65 -22.34
C ARG A 340 28.01 3.74 -21.94
N LYS A 341 28.23 2.48 -21.51
CA LYS A 341 27.15 1.56 -21.09
C LYS A 341 26.59 1.94 -19.71
N LEU A 342 27.44 2.40 -18.79
CA LEU A 342 26.99 2.88 -17.48
C LEU A 342 26.16 4.17 -17.63
N ASN A 343 26.62 5.12 -18.47
CA ASN A 343 25.87 6.34 -18.74
C ASN A 343 24.52 6.03 -19.40
N ASN A 344 24.44 5.07 -20.31
CA ASN A 344 23.18 4.67 -20.92
C ASN A 344 22.22 4.07 -19.90
N TYR A 345 22.71 3.26 -18.95
CA TYR A 345 21.89 2.72 -17.87
C TYR A 345 21.38 3.83 -16.93
N LEU A 346 22.24 4.77 -16.58
CA LEU A 346 21.87 5.95 -15.77
C LEU A 346 20.82 6.81 -16.47
N VAL A 347 20.96 7.04 -17.77
CA VAL A 347 19.99 7.79 -18.58
C VAL A 347 18.62 7.13 -18.60
N ILE A 348 18.53 5.81 -18.47
CA ILE A 348 17.26 5.08 -18.40
C ILE A 348 16.70 5.09 -16.99
N VAL A 349 17.52 4.81 -15.98
CA VAL A 349 17.07 4.66 -14.59
C VAL A 349 16.61 5.98 -13.98
N ILE A 350 17.34 7.07 -14.20
CA ILE A 350 17.01 8.39 -13.63
C ILE A 350 15.65 8.91 -14.12
N PRO A 351 15.33 8.92 -15.43
CA PRO A 351 14.01 9.29 -15.88
C PRO A 351 12.89 8.39 -15.31
N PHE A 352 13.11 7.08 -15.18
CA PHE A 352 12.11 6.18 -14.59
C PHE A 352 11.85 6.47 -13.12
N LEU A 353 12.89 6.80 -12.35
CA LEU A 353 12.75 7.25 -10.97
C LEU A 353 11.97 8.57 -10.90
N PHE A 354 12.34 9.51 -11.77
CA PHE A 354 11.67 10.81 -11.83
C PHE A 354 10.22 10.68 -12.30
N LEU A 355 9.97 9.91 -13.37
CA LEU A 355 8.63 9.64 -13.86
C LEU A 355 7.78 8.93 -12.80
N GLY A 356 8.32 7.93 -12.10
CA GLY A 356 7.64 7.26 -11.01
C GLY A 356 7.18 8.25 -9.93
N SER A 357 8.05 9.19 -9.52
CA SER A 357 7.70 10.20 -8.54
C SER A 357 6.65 11.20 -9.06
N VAL A 358 6.76 11.64 -10.32
CA VAL A 358 5.80 12.58 -10.94
C VAL A 358 4.41 11.93 -11.07
N PHE A 359 4.33 10.70 -11.56
CA PHE A 359 3.06 10.00 -11.71
C PHE A 359 2.42 9.66 -10.37
N ALA A 360 3.22 9.29 -9.38
CA ALA A 360 2.73 9.02 -8.04
C ALA A 360 2.28 10.28 -7.28
N THR A 361 2.70 11.45 -7.70
CA THR A 361 2.25 12.73 -7.18
C THR A 361 1.19 13.40 -8.05
N SER A 362 0.75 12.75 -9.13
CA SER A 362 -0.29 13.28 -10.02
C SER A 362 -1.63 13.41 -9.27
N PRO A 363 -2.32 14.55 -9.36
CA PRO A 363 -3.61 14.77 -8.70
C PRO A 363 -4.74 13.85 -9.19
N ASN A 364 -4.69 13.40 -10.42
CA ASN A 364 -5.61 12.38 -10.94
C ASN A 364 -5.29 10.97 -10.44
N GLY A 365 -4.47 10.92 -9.44
CA GLY A 365 -3.78 9.90 -8.76
C GLY A 365 -4.44 8.57 -8.54
N SER A 366 -5.07 7.98 -9.52
CA SER A 366 -5.12 6.54 -9.53
C SER A 366 -3.73 6.01 -9.90
N TYR A 367 -3.32 4.93 -9.27
CA TYR A 367 -2.14 4.18 -9.65
C TYR A 367 -2.09 3.88 -11.16
N LEU A 368 -3.23 3.78 -11.81
CA LEU A 368 -3.42 3.60 -13.25
C LEU A 368 -2.91 4.79 -14.08
N ASN A 369 -2.90 6.00 -13.54
CA ASN A 369 -2.33 7.16 -14.22
C ASN A 369 -0.80 7.05 -14.38
N PHE A 370 -0.13 6.18 -13.60
CA PHE A 370 1.26 5.84 -13.84
C PHE A 370 1.48 5.24 -15.23
N TYR A 371 0.51 4.52 -15.75
CA TYR A 371 0.55 3.95 -17.09
C TYR A 371 0.09 4.92 -18.20
N GLY A 372 -0.15 6.18 -17.91
CA GLY A 372 -0.70 7.23 -18.74
C GLY A 372 -0.63 7.04 -20.26
N LEU A 373 0.58 6.93 -20.84
CA LEU A 373 0.78 6.65 -22.27
C LEU A 373 0.39 5.22 -22.69
N PHE A 374 0.30 4.29 -21.75
CA PHE A 374 0.02 2.87 -21.97
C PHE A 374 -1.27 2.40 -21.33
N HIS A 375 -2.07 3.32 -20.78
CA HIS A 375 -3.30 3.01 -20.03
C HIS A 375 -4.21 2.03 -20.79
N GLU A 376 -4.46 2.26 -22.08
CA GLU A 376 -5.30 1.37 -22.88
C GLU A 376 -4.76 -0.05 -23.00
N TYR A 377 -3.44 -0.23 -22.95
CA TYR A 377 -2.81 -1.55 -23.11
C TYR A 377 -2.57 -2.24 -21.77
N VAL A 378 -2.22 -1.51 -20.73
CA VAL A 378 -1.83 -2.08 -19.43
C VAL A 378 -3.05 -2.25 -18.51
N HIS A 379 -4.10 -1.45 -18.68
CA HIS A 379 -5.33 -1.54 -17.91
C HIS A 379 -5.95 -2.96 -17.91
N TYR A 380 -5.88 -3.67 -19.03
CA TYR A 380 -6.35 -5.05 -19.13
C TYR A 380 -5.53 -6.05 -18.30
N TYR A 381 -4.32 -5.70 -17.92
CA TYR A 381 -3.40 -6.56 -17.19
C TYR A 381 -3.32 -6.24 -15.70
N ASP A 382 -3.95 -5.16 -15.27
CA ASP A 382 -3.94 -4.80 -13.85
C ASP A 382 -4.93 -5.65 -13.05
N PRO A 383 -4.52 -6.18 -11.89
CA PRO A 383 -5.45 -6.82 -10.98
C PRO A 383 -6.57 -5.85 -10.58
N MET A 384 -7.82 -6.33 -10.52
CA MET A 384 -8.97 -5.49 -10.12
C MET A 384 -8.75 -4.78 -8.77
N THR A 385 -8.04 -5.42 -7.84
CA THR A 385 -7.65 -4.80 -6.55
C THR A 385 -6.80 -3.54 -6.71
N MET A 386 -6.14 -3.36 -7.84
CA MET A 386 -5.38 -2.17 -8.18
C MET A 386 -6.17 -1.16 -9.02
N GLN A 387 -7.21 -1.61 -9.72
CA GLN A 387 -8.08 -0.75 -10.53
C GLN A 387 -9.07 0.05 -9.67
N TYR A 388 -9.45 -0.45 -8.51
CA TYR A 388 -10.38 0.21 -7.58
C TYR A 388 -9.77 1.38 -6.80
N ASN A 389 -8.68 1.93 -7.30
CA ASN A 389 -7.93 2.94 -6.59
C ASN A 389 -8.50 4.31 -6.74
N SER A 390 -9.22 4.92 -6.05
CA SER A 390 -9.66 6.31 -6.05
C SER A 390 -10.35 6.78 -7.32
N ILE A 391 -11.46 7.36 -7.11
CA ILE A 391 -12.16 8.24 -8.05
C ILE A 391 -11.23 9.44 -8.33
N SER A 392 -11.16 9.92 -9.54
CA SER A 392 -10.39 11.12 -9.89
C SER A 392 -10.92 12.36 -9.13
N ILE A 393 -10.13 13.40 -8.99
CA ILE A 393 -10.59 14.62 -8.30
C ILE A 393 -11.87 15.21 -8.91
N PRO A 394 -12.00 15.35 -10.24
CA PRO A 394 -13.24 15.81 -10.86
C PRO A 394 -14.45 14.90 -10.60
N GLU A 395 -14.25 13.59 -10.58
CA GLU A 395 -15.30 12.63 -10.20
C GLU A 395 -15.68 12.75 -8.74
N SER A 396 -14.71 12.97 -7.84
CA SER A 396 -14.97 13.19 -6.42
C SER A 396 -15.84 14.42 -6.17
N GLU A 397 -15.57 15.52 -6.87
CA GLU A 397 -16.36 16.74 -6.82
C GLU A 397 -17.80 16.50 -7.31
N SER A 398 -17.92 15.81 -8.44
CA SER A 398 -19.22 15.41 -9.01
C SER A 398 -20.01 14.50 -8.07
N LEU A 399 -19.31 13.58 -7.38
CA LEU A 399 -19.92 12.65 -6.45
C LEU A 399 -20.40 13.35 -5.17
N VAL A 400 -19.59 14.25 -4.61
CA VAL A 400 -19.98 15.04 -3.43
C VAL A 400 -21.20 15.90 -3.76
N SER A 401 -21.23 16.55 -4.92
CA SER A 401 -22.37 17.33 -5.37
C SER A 401 -23.64 16.48 -5.53
N LEU A 402 -23.50 15.23 -6.00
CA LEU A 402 -24.61 14.28 -6.10
C LEU A 402 -25.10 13.86 -4.69
N VAL A 403 -24.20 13.57 -3.76
CA VAL A 403 -24.55 13.22 -2.38
C VAL A 403 -25.31 14.37 -1.70
N ASP A 404 -24.85 15.60 -1.86
CA ASP A 404 -25.54 16.79 -1.35
C ASP A 404 -26.93 16.94 -1.99
N TRP A 405 -27.06 16.72 -3.30
CA TRP A 405 -28.34 16.73 -3.97
C TRP A 405 -29.27 15.64 -3.40
N MET A 406 -28.78 14.40 -3.22
CA MET A 406 -29.56 13.30 -2.66
C MET A 406 -30.05 13.64 -1.25
N ASN A 407 -29.20 14.22 -0.40
CA ASN A 407 -29.57 14.62 0.94
C ASN A 407 -30.70 15.66 0.97
N ASN A 408 -30.78 16.52 -0.03
CA ASN A 408 -31.78 17.58 -0.10
C ASN A 408 -33.07 17.18 -0.85
N ASN A 409 -33.00 16.25 -1.80
CA ASN A 409 -34.09 16.01 -2.75
C ASN A 409 -34.69 14.60 -2.68
N THR A 410 -34.06 13.63 -2.00
CA THR A 410 -34.65 12.31 -1.81
C THR A 410 -35.29 12.17 -0.42
N PRO A 411 -36.38 11.40 -0.25
CA PRO A 411 -36.99 11.19 1.05
C PRO A 411 -36.01 10.56 2.07
N SER A 412 -36.20 10.90 3.35
CA SER A 412 -35.48 10.21 4.44
C SER A 412 -35.88 8.72 4.44
N GLY A 413 -34.91 7.84 4.65
CA GLY A 413 -35.11 6.38 4.59
C GLY A 413 -35.07 5.79 3.18
N SER A 414 -34.83 6.60 2.14
CA SER A 414 -34.66 6.09 0.78
C SER A 414 -33.49 5.10 0.68
N VAL A 415 -33.66 4.10 -0.18
CA VAL A 415 -32.63 3.14 -0.53
C VAL A 415 -31.96 3.61 -1.81
N ILE A 416 -30.63 3.70 -1.76
CA ILE A 416 -29.78 4.05 -2.88
C ILE A 416 -28.93 2.82 -3.19
N VAL A 417 -28.89 2.43 -4.46
CA VAL A 417 -28.17 1.25 -4.94
C VAL A 417 -27.09 1.73 -5.88
N GLY A 418 -25.87 1.24 -5.69
CA GLY A 418 -24.74 1.65 -6.54
C GLY A 418 -23.58 0.67 -6.49
N ASN A 419 -22.51 1.03 -7.17
CA ASN A 419 -21.30 0.22 -7.23
C ASN A 419 -20.56 0.24 -5.87
N LYS A 420 -19.95 -0.89 -5.54
CA LYS A 420 -19.21 -1.10 -4.28
C LYS A 420 -18.06 -0.10 -4.04
N HIS A 421 -17.40 0.35 -5.09
CA HIS A 421 -16.29 1.31 -4.96
C HIS A 421 -16.74 2.69 -4.44
N LEU A 422 -18.03 3.02 -4.54
CA LEU A 422 -18.62 4.26 -4.02
C LEU A 422 -19.06 4.17 -2.55
N ARG A 423 -18.98 2.97 -1.96
CA ARG A 423 -19.48 2.69 -0.61
C ARG A 423 -19.03 3.73 0.42
N GLY A 424 -17.74 3.95 0.55
CA GLY A 424 -17.20 4.84 1.59
C GLY A 424 -17.66 6.29 1.42
N TRP A 425 -17.76 6.77 0.18
CA TRP A 425 -18.29 8.09 -0.11
C TRP A 425 -19.76 8.23 0.33
N MET A 426 -20.55 7.20 0.09
CA MET A 426 -21.97 7.18 0.46
C MET A 426 -22.13 7.05 1.97
N GLU A 427 -21.37 6.18 2.64
CA GLU A 427 -21.41 6.02 4.10
C GLU A 427 -20.98 7.30 4.84
N LEU A 428 -20.05 8.07 4.27
CA LEU A 428 -19.57 9.32 4.84
C LEU A 428 -20.50 10.51 4.59
N GLY A 429 -21.21 10.52 3.45
CA GLY A 429 -21.93 11.69 2.99
C GLY A 429 -23.46 11.60 3.11
N LEU A 430 -24.06 10.40 3.07
CA LEU A 430 -25.51 10.25 3.14
C LEU A 430 -26.06 10.41 4.56
N ILE A 431 -27.12 11.18 4.71
CA ILE A 431 -27.81 11.45 5.97
C ILE A 431 -29.16 10.77 5.97
N ASN A 432 -29.41 9.85 6.92
CA ASN A 432 -30.68 9.12 7.07
C ASN A 432 -31.14 8.39 5.78
N ARG A 433 -30.23 7.85 5.02
CA ARG A 433 -30.47 7.05 3.81
C ARG A 433 -29.62 5.79 3.86
N THR A 434 -30.09 4.74 3.19
CA THR A 434 -29.37 3.46 3.16
C THR A 434 -28.69 3.27 1.81
N PHE A 435 -27.39 3.08 1.78
CA PHE A 435 -26.67 2.68 0.60
C PHE A 435 -26.50 1.17 0.53
N LEU A 436 -26.94 0.58 -0.55
CA LEU A 436 -26.74 -0.83 -0.87
C LEU A 436 -25.82 -0.95 -2.06
N TYR A 437 -24.84 -1.80 -1.95
CA TYR A 437 -23.89 -2.05 -3.03
C TYR A 437 -23.88 -3.54 -3.37
N SER A 438 -23.75 -3.82 -4.66
CA SER A 438 -23.54 -5.16 -5.19
C SER A 438 -22.63 -5.07 -6.39
N ASP A 439 -21.72 -6.02 -6.52
CA ASP A 439 -20.93 -6.19 -7.73
C ASP A 439 -21.82 -6.67 -8.88
N ASN A 440 -23.04 -7.16 -8.57
CA ASN A 440 -24.07 -7.51 -9.52
C ASN A 440 -25.39 -6.76 -9.21
N ILE A 441 -25.46 -5.51 -9.62
CA ILE A 441 -26.64 -4.65 -9.43
C ILE A 441 -27.88 -5.29 -10.05
N THR A 442 -27.75 -5.97 -11.20
CA THR A 442 -28.84 -6.66 -11.90
C THR A 442 -29.49 -7.74 -11.06
N GLU A 443 -28.70 -8.53 -10.32
CA GLU A 443 -29.20 -9.57 -9.42
C GLU A 443 -29.95 -8.97 -8.22
N MET A 444 -29.43 -7.90 -7.65
CA MET A 444 -30.02 -7.19 -6.52
C MET A 444 -31.35 -6.52 -6.90
N VAL A 445 -31.42 -5.92 -8.07
CA VAL A 445 -32.64 -5.34 -8.65
C VAL A 445 -33.64 -6.45 -9.03
N GLY A 446 -33.17 -7.56 -9.61
CA GLY A 446 -33.98 -8.71 -10.00
C GLY A 446 -34.60 -9.45 -8.82
N SER A 447 -34.05 -9.32 -7.61
CA SER A 447 -34.59 -9.98 -6.38
C SER A 447 -35.96 -9.46 -5.93
N ASN A 448 -36.48 -8.39 -6.57
CA ASN A 448 -37.78 -7.78 -6.28
C ASN A 448 -38.00 -7.36 -4.81
N LYS A 449 -36.91 -7.17 -4.06
CA LYS A 449 -36.97 -6.88 -2.61
C LYS A 449 -37.50 -5.48 -2.29
N TYR A 450 -37.32 -4.54 -3.23
CA TYR A 450 -37.68 -3.15 -3.04
C TYR A 450 -38.74 -2.71 -4.07
N SER A 451 -39.76 -2.03 -3.60
CA SER A 451 -40.81 -1.46 -4.46
C SER A 451 -40.37 -0.15 -5.12
N GLU A 452 -39.48 0.57 -4.46
CA GLU A 452 -38.98 1.88 -4.88
C GLU A 452 -37.55 2.06 -4.36
N PHE A 453 -36.65 2.52 -5.21
CA PHE A 453 -35.25 2.83 -4.86
C PHE A 453 -34.60 3.75 -5.88
N TYR A 454 -33.45 4.29 -5.53
CA TYR A 454 -32.62 5.11 -6.42
C TYR A 454 -31.41 4.30 -6.91
N LEU A 455 -31.19 4.27 -8.22
CA LEU A 455 -30.04 3.60 -8.84
C LEU A 455 -29.01 4.64 -9.26
N LEU A 456 -27.82 4.51 -8.71
CA LEU A 456 -26.67 5.32 -9.07
C LEU A 456 -25.82 4.58 -10.11
N GLU A 457 -25.64 5.22 -11.27
CA GLU A 457 -24.92 4.64 -12.39
C GLU A 457 -23.95 5.63 -13.01
N SER A 458 -22.80 5.13 -13.48
CA SER A 458 -21.85 5.89 -14.27
C SER A 458 -22.00 5.69 -15.77
N ASP A 459 -22.52 4.54 -16.24
CA ASP A 459 -22.84 4.24 -17.65
C ASP A 459 -23.79 3.03 -17.81
N SER A 460 -24.85 3.19 -18.60
CA SER A 460 -25.72 2.20 -19.30
C SER A 460 -26.14 0.89 -18.61
N LEU A 461 -27.09 0.91 -17.66
CA LEU A 461 -27.78 -0.29 -17.15
C LEU A 461 -29.29 -0.35 -17.50
N THR A 462 -29.78 0.49 -18.40
CA THR A 462 -31.20 0.68 -18.65
C THR A 462 -31.90 -0.52 -19.27
N ASP A 463 -31.21 -1.44 -19.92
CA ASP A 463 -31.82 -2.49 -20.73
C ASP A 463 -32.41 -3.69 -19.97
N ASN A 464 -32.07 -3.87 -18.69
CA ASN A 464 -32.47 -5.05 -17.89
C ASN A 464 -33.55 -4.78 -16.81
N LEU A 465 -34.15 -3.58 -16.81
CA LEU A 465 -35.09 -3.16 -15.77
C LEU A 465 -36.57 -3.29 -16.20
N GLN A 466 -36.93 -4.37 -16.90
CA GLN A 466 -38.29 -4.57 -17.48
C GLN A 466 -39.44 -4.45 -16.49
N ASN A 467 -39.18 -4.64 -15.17
CA ASN A 467 -40.21 -4.59 -14.12
C ASN A 467 -40.26 -3.25 -13.37
N TYR A 468 -39.51 -2.24 -13.81
CA TYR A 468 -39.48 -0.92 -13.17
C TYR A 468 -39.66 0.19 -14.18
N THR A 469 -40.36 1.23 -13.76
CA THR A 469 -40.34 2.51 -14.47
C THR A 469 -39.16 3.34 -13.94
N SER A 470 -38.32 3.81 -14.85
CA SER A 470 -37.17 4.62 -14.53
C SER A 470 -37.40 6.08 -14.89
N ASN A 471 -37.16 6.98 -13.93
CA ASN A 471 -37.14 8.42 -14.18
C ASN A 471 -35.76 8.97 -13.77
N LEU A 472 -35.11 9.66 -14.68
CA LEU A 472 -33.88 10.37 -14.39
C LEU A 472 -34.16 11.47 -13.36
N SER A 473 -33.56 11.37 -12.18
CA SER A 473 -33.74 12.31 -11.07
C SER A 473 -32.64 13.35 -11.00
N TYR A 474 -31.42 12.94 -11.30
CA TYR A 474 -30.25 13.82 -11.31
C TYR A 474 -29.24 13.33 -12.34
N ASN A 475 -28.54 14.27 -12.98
CA ASN A 475 -27.45 13.98 -13.89
C ASN A 475 -26.37 15.05 -13.77
N ASN A 476 -25.13 14.64 -13.69
CA ASN A 476 -23.96 15.49 -13.87
C ASN A 476 -22.98 14.83 -14.85
N THR A 477 -21.80 15.40 -15.04
CA THR A 477 -20.82 14.93 -16.02
C THR A 477 -20.39 13.48 -15.85
N ASN A 478 -20.45 12.94 -14.63
CA ASN A 478 -19.86 11.64 -14.28
C ASN A 478 -20.88 10.64 -13.71
N PHE A 479 -22.01 11.12 -13.18
CA PHE A 479 -22.97 10.27 -12.48
C PHE A 479 -24.40 10.60 -12.85
N SER A 480 -25.21 9.55 -13.02
CA SER A 480 -26.65 9.64 -13.24
C SER A 480 -27.39 8.92 -12.12
N LEU A 481 -28.44 9.55 -11.57
CA LEU A 481 -29.30 8.96 -10.56
C LEU A 481 -30.68 8.75 -11.12
N PHE A 482 -31.12 7.50 -11.16
CA PHE A 482 -32.44 7.11 -11.64
C PHE A 482 -33.34 6.74 -10.46
N HIS A 483 -34.56 7.27 -10.44
CA HIS A 483 -35.62 6.86 -9.53
C HIS A 483 -36.35 5.69 -10.15
N LEU A 484 -36.36 4.56 -9.49
CA LEU A 484 -36.95 3.32 -9.98
C LEU A 484 -38.19 2.96 -9.14
N LYS A 485 -39.35 2.79 -9.82
CA LYS A 485 -40.60 2.32 -9.24
C LYS A 485 -41.05 1.04 -9.92
N ARG A 486 -41.42 0.03 -9.14
CA ARG A 486 -41.89 -1.24 -9.65
C ARG A 486 -43.23 -1.05 -10.38
N THR A 487 -43.35 -1.55 -11.64
CA THR A 487 -44.58 -1.58 -12.41
C THR A 487 -45.47 -2.70 -11.88
N GLY A 488 -46.72 -2.40 -11.52
CA GLY A 488 -47.72 -3.41 -11.21
C GLY A 488 -48.02 -3.68 -9.72
N LEU A 489 -47.53 -2.88 -8.80
CA LEU A 489 -48.05 -2.81 -7.44
C LEU A 489 -49.18 -1.76 -7.41
N LYS A 490 -50.42 -2.22 -7.56
CA LYS A 490 -51.64 -1.47 -7.17
C LYS A 490 -52.04 -1.83 -5.77
#